data_29b14c643ba9a75ad44b947c1b4ad723
#
_entry.id   29b14c643ba9a75ad44b947c1b4ad723
#
_cell.length_a   1.000
_cell.length_b   1.000
_cell.length_c   1.000
_cell.angle_alpha   90.00
_cell.angle_beta   90.00
_cell.angle_gamma   90.00
#
_symmetry.space_group_name_H-M   'P 1'
#
loop_
_entity.id
_entity.type
_entity.pdbx_description
1 polymer ?
#
loop_
_entity_poly.entity_id
_entity_poly.type
_entity_poly.pdbx_seq_one_letter_code
_entity_poly.pdbx_strand_id
1 'polypeptide(L)'
;MNAPECTLTIDGARINGIADFYAEINRVFMAQEDWTLGPSLDALDDMLYGGYGAAQGNTPVRLRWLHAQHSRTALGVAATRAHYLEKLARPETFNRRYWLDMLHALEAGHGPTYFEQICQVISSHPRFTLELA
;
A
#
# COMPACT_ATOMS: atom_id res chain seq x y z
N MET A 1 -13.27 -12.00 -27.32
CA MET A 1 -12.48 -12.81 -26.38
C MET A 1 -11.81 -11.89 -25.37
N ASN A 2 -11.98 -12.17 -24.09
CA ASN A 2 -11.38 -11.35 -23.06
C ASN A 2 -9.90 -11.65 -22.89
N ALA A 3 -9.12 -10.62 -22.56
CA ALA A 3 -7.72 -10.81 -22.21
C ALA A 3 -7.63 -11.69 -20.95
N PRO A 4 -6.56 -12.51 -20.81
CA PRO A 4 -6.36 -13.27 -19.59
C PRO A 4 -6.29 -12.34 -18.38
N GLU A 5 -6.93 -12.70 -17.29
CA GLU A 5 -6.90 -11.96 -16.05
C GLU A 5 -5.93 -12.64 -15.08
N CYS A 6 -5.07 -11.84 -14.45
CA CYS A 6 -4.19 -12.30 -13.40
C CYS A 6 -4.86 -12.06 -12.07
N THR A 7 -4.93 -13.07 -11.21
CA THR A 7 -5.46 -12.91 -9.85
C THR A 7 -4.32 -13.06 -8.85
N LEU A 8 -4.14 -12.04 -8.03
CA LEU A 8 -3.16 -12.02 -6.94
C LEU A 8 -3.90 -11.84 -5.62
N THR A 9 -3.42 -12.48 -4.57
CA THR A 9 -4.09 -12.46 -3.28
C THR A 9 -3.16 -11.96 -2.18
N ILE A 10 -3.60 -10.91 -1.49
CA ILE A 10 -2.96 -10.40 -0.28
C ILE A 10 -3.65 -11.06 0.91
N ASP A 11 -2.88 -11.60 1.85
CA ASP A 11 -3.43 -12.12 3.09
C ASP A 11 -3.35 -11.04 4.17
N GLY A 12 -4.46 -10.33 4.36
CA GLY A 12 -4.54 -9.24 5.32
C GLY A 12 -4.38 -9.65 6.77
N ALA A 13 -4.57 -10.94 7.09
CA ALA A 13 -4.35 -11.45 8.44
C ALA A 13 -2.87 -11.37 8.85
N ARG A 14 -1.96 -11.32 7.89
CA ARG A 14 -0.52 -11.22 8.13
C ARG A 14 -0.07 -9.78 8.36
N ILE A 15 -0.95 -8.81 8.18
CA ILE A 15 -0.62 -7.38 8.23
C ILE A 15 -1.04 -6.82 9.58
N ASN A 16 -0.05 -6.60 10.46
CA ASN A 16 -0.26 -6.02 11.79
C ASN A 16 0.31 -4.62 11.92
N GLY A 17 0.84 -4.07 10.83
CA GLY A 17 1.39 -2.73 10.76
C GLY A 17 1.93 -2.45 9.37
N ILE A 18 2.48 -1.25 9.18
CA ILE A 18 2.94 -0.80 7.86
C ILE A 18 4.07 -1.69 7.32
N ALA A 19 5.04 -2.06 8.17
CA ALA A 19 6.14 -2.92 7.73
C ALA A 19 5.64 -4.28 7.24
N ASP A 20 4.65 -4.85 7.93
CA ASP A 20 4.05 -6.13 7.53
C ASP A 20 3.34 -6.01 6.19
N PHE A 21 2.72 -4.86 5.92
CA PHE A 21 2.09 -4.64 4.62
C PHE A 21 3.12 -4.76 3.48
N TYR A 22 4.27 -4.11 3.61
CA TYR A 22 5.30 -4.19 2.57
C TYR A 22 5.95 -5.57 2.49
N ALA A 23 6.07 -6.28 3.62
CA ALA A 23 6.50 -7.67 3.61
C ALA A 23 5.51 -8.53 2.82
N GLU A 24 4.22 -8.31 2.99
CA GLU A 24 3.20 -9.05 2.25
C GLU A 24 3.19 -8.70 0.77
N ILE A 25 3.36 -7.42 0.42
CA ILE A 25 3.50 -6.99 -0.97
C ILE A 25 4.70 -7.67 -1.64
N ASN A 26 5.83 -7.72 -0.95
CA ASN A 26 7.02 -8.38 -1.49
C ASN A 26 6.78 -9.88 -1.67
N ARG A 27 6.10 -10.53 -0.73
CA ARG A 27 5.76 -11.96 -0.85
C ARG A 27 4.90 -12.24 -2.07
N VAL A 28 3.91 -11.39 -2.33
CA VAL A 28 2.93 -11.60 -3.40
C VAL A 28 3.48 -11.16 -4.76
N PHE A 29 4.14 -9.99 -4.82
CA PHE A 29 4.51 -9.37 -6.10
C PHE A 29 5.96 -9.61 -6.49
N MET A 30 6.88 -9.73 -5.53
CA MET A 30 8.31 -9.73 -5.80
C MET A 30 8.96 -11.10 -5.61
N ALA A 31 8.17 -12.17 -5.48
CA ALA A 31 8.70 -13.52 -5.20
C ALA A 31 9.66 -14.03 -6.29
N GLN A 32 9.47 -13.60 -7.54
CA GLN A 32 10.30 -14.03 -8.67
C GLN A 32 11.44 -13.04 -8.98
N GLU A 33 11.50 -11.93 -8.24
CA GLU A 33 12.58 -10.95 -8.41
C GLU A 33 13.69 -11.22 -7.40
N ASP A 34 14.89 -10.75 -7.69
CA ASP A 34 16.04 -10.90 -6.79
C ASP A 34 16.23 -9.70 -5.88
N TRP A 35 15.23 -8.85 -5.76
CA TRP A 35 15.25 -7.66 -4.91
C TRP A 35 13.87 -7.44 -4.31
N THR A 36 13.77 -6.59 -3.32
CA THR A 36 12.52 -6.28 -2.65
C THR A 36 12.15 -4.81 -2.81
N LEU A 37 10.85 -4.56 -2.81
CA LEU A 37 10.30 -3.22 -2.90
C LEU A 37 10.58 -2.44 -1.61
N GLY A 38 10.95 -1.17 -1.74
CA GLY A 38 11.10 -0.29 -0.58
C GLY A 38 9.74 0.02 0.07
N PRO A 39 9.75 0.36 1.37
CA PRO A 39 8.52 0.54 2.15
C PRO A 39 7.93 1.95 1.99
N SER A 40 7.44 2.28 0.79
CA SER A 40 6.81 3.57 0.52
C SER A 40 5.65 3.43 -0.46
N LEU A 41 4.70 4.35 -0.38
CA LEU A 41 3.59 4.40 -1.32
C LEU A 41 4.07 4.72 -2.74
N ASP A 42 5.14 5.51 -2.89
CA ASP A 42 5.72 5.79 -4.20
C ASP A 42 6.27 4.52 -4.84
N ALA A 43 6.95 3.68 -4.05
CA ALA A 43 7.46 2.40 -4.55
C ALA A 43 6.32 1.47 -4.95
N LEU A 44 5.24 1.44 -4.16
CA LEU A 44 4.05 0.66 -4.49
C LEU A 44 3.45 1.15 -5.80
N ASP A 45 3.25 2.44 -5.94
CA ASP A 45 2.69 3.05 -7.15
C ASP A 45 3.51 2.69 -8.39
N ASP A 46 4.82 2.80 -8.28
CA ASP A 46 5.74 2.47 -9.36
C ASP A 46 5.61 1.01 -9.79
N MET A 47 5.56 0.08 -8.84
CA MET A 47 5.40 -1.34 -9.13
C MET A 47 4.10 -1.64 -9.88
N LEU A 48 3.02 -0.94 -9.54
CA LEU A 48 1.71 -1.17 -10.14
C LEU A 48 1.63 -0.75 -11.61
N TYR A 49 2.60 0.01 -12.10
CA TYR A 49 2.71 0.31 -13.54
C TYR A 49 3.10 -0.92 -14.38
N GLY A 50 3.65 -1.96 -13.76
CA GLY A 50 3.86 -3.23 -14.45
C GLY A 50 5.22 -3.40 -15.11
N GLY A 51 6.22 -2.66 -14.68
CA GLY A 51 7.58 -2.81 -15.21
C GLY A 51 8.30 -4.06 -14.70
N TYR A 52 7.86 -4.62 -13.60
CA TYR A 52 8.47 -5.79 -12.96
C TYR A 52 7.48 -6.43 -11.98
N GLY A 53 7.85 -7.58 -11.44
CA GLY A 53 7.06 -8.28 -10.44
C GLY A 53 5.98 -9.17 -11.04
N ALA A 54 5.16 -9.77 -10.16
CA ALA A 54 4.12 -10.71 -10.58
C ALA A 54 3.05 -10.09 -11.47
N ALA A 55 2.85 -8.77 -11.36
CA ALA A 55 1.87 -8.04 -12.17
C ALA A 55 2.51 -7.36 -13.39
N GLN A 56 3.69 -7.81 -13.80
CA GLN A 56 4.39 -7.26 -14.96
C GLN A 56 3.53 -7.33 -16.21
N GLY A 57 3.55 -6.25 -17.01
CA GLY A 57 2.82 -6.19 -18.26
C GLY A 57 1.56 -5.35 -18.17
N ASN A 58 0.63 -5.58 -19.10
CA ASN A 58 -0.59 -4.79 -19.23
C ASN A 58 -1.86 -5.62 -19.00
N THR A 59 -1.73 -6.86 -18.58
CA THR A 59 -2.88 -7.74 -18.32
C THR A 59 -3.70 -7.19 -17.17
N PRO A 60 -5.04 -7.23 -17.25
CA PRO A 60 -5.89 -6.87 -16.11
C PRO A 60 -5.57 -7.75 -14.90
N VAL A 61 -5.53 -7.13 -13.73
CA VAL A 61 -5.19 -7.81 -12.47
C VAL A 61 -6.36 -7.67 -11.51
N ARG A 62 -6.82 -8.82 -10.99
CA ARG A 62 -7.73 -8.85 -9.84
C ARG A 62 -6.87 -9.01 -8.60
N LEU A 63 -6.88 -8.01 -7.74
CA LEU A 63 -6.14 -8.06 -6.48
C LEU A 63 -7.13 -8.29 -5.35
N ARG A 64 -7.11 -9.49 -4.79
CA ARG A 64 -7.99 -9.87 -3.68
C ARG A 64 -7.25 -9.64 -2.37
N TRP A 65 -7.85 -8.85 -1.51
CA TRP A 65 -7.30 -8.57 -0.18
C TRP A 65 -8.15 -9.29 0.83
N LEU A 66 -7.69 -10.46 1.27
CA LEU A 66 -8.40 -11.24 2.28
C LEU A 66 -8.18 -10.66 3.67
N HIS A 67 -9.15 -10.85 4.54
CA HIS A 67 -9.11 -10.31 5.91
C HIS A 67 -8.83 -8.80 5.90
N ALA A 68 -9.49 -8.09 4.98
CA ALA A 68 -9.27 -6.66 4.80
C ALA A 68 -9.63 -5.86 6.05
N GLN A 69 -10.61 -6.33 6.84
CA GLN A 69 -10.99 -5.62 8.07
C GLN A 69 -9.85 -5.64 9.10
N HIS A 70 -9.12 -6.75 9.22
CA HIS A 70 -7.94 -6.83 10.08
C HIS A 70 -6.89 -5.80 9.64
N SER A 71 -6.63 -5.73 8.34
CA SER A 71 -5.67 -4.76 7.78
C SER A 71 -6.15 -3.32 7.97
N ARG A 72 -7.44 -3.07 7.80
CA ARG A 72 -8.02 -1.75 7.99
C ARG A 72 -7.77 -1.25 9.42
N THR A 73 -7.91 -2.12 10.39
CA THR A 73 -7.62 -1.78 11.79
C THR A 73 -6.12 -1.59 12.03
N ALA A 74 -5.30 -2.52 11.54
CA ALA A 74 -3.85 -2.48 11.74
C ALA A 74 -3.18 -1.28 11.05
N LEU A 75 -3.76 -0.80 9.96
CA LEU A 75 -3.26 0.34 9.18
C LEU A 75 -4.15 1.59 9.36
N GLY A 76 -4.84 1.66 10.49
CA GLY A 76 -5.78 2.72 10.81
C GLY A 76 -5.11 3.97 11.37
N VAL A 77 -5.89 4.76 12.09
CA VAL A 77 -5.45 6.07 12.59
C VAL A 77 -4.19 5.97 13.45
N ALA A 78 -4.13 4.99 14.36
CA ALA A 78 -2.99 4.87 15.28
C ALA A 78 -1.67 4.60 14.52
N ALA A 79 -1.69 3.66 13.57
CA ALA A 79 -0.51 3.33 12.78
C ALA A 79 -0.11 4.49 11.87
N THR A 80 -1.09 5.17 11.30
CA THR A 80 -0.86 6.32 10.41
C THR A 80 -0.23 7.48 11.19
N ARG A 81 -0.77 7.76 12.37
CA ARG A 81 -0.23 8.79 13.26
C ARG A 81 1.22 8.49 13.65
N ALA A 82 1.49 7.26 14.05
CA ALA A 82 2.85 6.84 14.43
C ALA A 82 3.83 7.00 13.27
N HIS A 83 3.39 6.68 12.06
CA HIS A 83 4.19 6.84 10.85
C HIS A 83 4.57 8.30 10.61
N TYR A 84 3.61 9.23 10.74
CA TYR A 84 3.89 10.65 10.56
C TYR A 84 4.82 11.20 11.65
N LEU A 85 4.60 10.77 12.89
CA LEU A 85 5.45 11.18 14.01
C LEU A 85 6.90 10.69 13.82
N GLU A 86 7.08 9.48 13.30
CA GLU A 86 8.41 8.96 13.00
C GLU A 86 9.11 9.80 11.95
N LYS A 87 8.39 10.20 10.88
CA LYS A 87 8.95 11.08 9.85
C LYS A 87 9.36 12.43 10.45
N LEU A 88 8.52 13.00 11.30
CA LEU A 88 8.78 14.30 11.92
C LEU A 88 9.90 14.25 12.96
N ALA A 89 10.16 13.07 13.54
CA ALA A 89 11.23 12.91 14.53
C ALA A 89 12.62 12.91 13.90
N ARG A 90 12.73 12.68 12.58
CA ARG A 90 14.01 12.64 11.87
C ARG A 90 14.40 14.04 11.44
N PRO A 91 15.57 14.56 11.87
CA PRO A 91 15.98 15.92 11.49
C PRO A 91 16.24 16.09 9.99
N GLU A 92 16.61 14.98 9.29
CA GLU A 92 16.89 14.97 7.86
C GLU A 92 15.64 14.84 7.00
N THR A 93 14.45 14.76 7.60
CA THR A 93 13.22 14.55 6.84
C THR A 93 12.97 15.72 5.89
N PHE A 94 12.87 15.36 4.60
CA PHE A 94 12.54 16.29 3.54
C PHE A 94 11.05 16.66 3.60
N ASN A 95 10.74 17.92 3.34
CA ASN A 95 9.37 18.43 3.26
C ASN A 95 8.57 18.22 4.56
N ARG A 96 9.15 18.68 5.68
CA ARG A 96 8.52 18.55 7.00
C ARG A 96 7.11 19.14 7.05
N ARG A 97 6.86 20.22 6.33
CA ARG A 97 5.55 20.88 6.30
C ARG A 97 4.48 19.92 5.79
N TYR A 98 4.79 19.15 4.75
CA TYR A 98 3.86 18.13 4.23
C TYR A 98 3.46 17.13 5.31
N TRP A 99 4.44 16.57 6.04
CA TRP A 99 4.17 15.58 7.09
C TRP A 99 3.39 16.18 8.25
N LEU A 100 3.68 17.43 8.60
CA LEU A 100 2.96 18.12 9.67
C LEU A 100 1.51 18.37 9.26
N ASP A 101 1.27 18.81 8.03
CA ASP A 101 -0.08 19.04 7.52
C ASP A 101 -0.88 17.74 7.46
N MET A 102 -0.25 16.63 7.06
CA MET A 102 -0.88 15.31 7.04
C MET A 102 -1.26 14.87 8.44
N LEU A 103 -0.38 15.08 9.41
CA LEU A 103 -0.65 14.75 10.82
C LEU A 103 -1.84 15.56 11.34
N HIS A 104 -1.85 16.87 11.10
CA HIS A 104 -2.93 17.74 11.56
C HIS A 104 -4.27 17.32 10.94
N ALA A 105 -4.30 16.99 9.63
CA ALA A 105 -5.51 16.54 8.97
C ALA A 105 -6.02 15.23 9.57
N LEU A 106 -5.12 14.30 9.83
CA LEU A 106 -5.46 13.02 10.44
C LEU A 106 -6.07 13.22 11.84
N GLU A 107 -5.45 14.05 12.67
CA GLU A 107 -5.91 14.31 14.04
C GLU A 107 -7.24 15.06 14.05
N ALA A 108 -7.52 15.85 13.03
CA ALA A 108 -8.80 16.54 12.86
C ALA A 108 -9.90 15.66 12.28
N GLY A 109 -9.57 14.41 11.91
CA GLY A 109 -10.55 13.47 11.35
C GLY A 109 -10.80 13.64 9.86
N HIS A 110 -9.98 14.41 9.16
CA HIS A 110 -10.15 14.71 7.72
C HIS A 110 -9.14 13.98 6.83
N GLY A 111 -8.04 13.48 7.37
CA GLY A 111 -7.00 12.83 6.60
C GLY A 111 -7.26 11.34 6.44
N PRO A 112 -6.82 10.73 5.33
CA PRO A 112 -6.98 9.30 5.13
C PRO A 112 -6.03 8.51 6.03
N THR A 113 -6.47 7.30 6.43
CA THR A 113 -5.60 6.35 7.09
C THR A 113 -4.61 5.77 6.07
N TYR A 114 -3.58 5.08 6.56
CA TYR A 114 -2.62 4.42 5.66
C TYR A 114 -3.33 3.37 4.80
N PHE A 115 -4.27 2.62 5.38
CA PHE A 115 -5.08 1.65 4.62
C PHE A 115 -5.80 2.35 3.46
N GLU A 116 -6.45 3.47 3.73
CA GLU A 116 -7.16 4.22 2.71
C GLU A 116 -6.23 4.75 1.61
N GLN A 117 -5.04 5.21 2.00
CA GLN A 117 -4.04 5.69 1.04
C GLN A 117 -3.57 4.57 0.12
N ILE A 118 -3.34 3.36 0.67
CA ILE A 118 -2.99 2.19 -0.14
C ILE A 118 -4.09 1.89 -1.16
N CYS A 119 -5.33 1.86 -0.71
CA CYS A 119 -6.47 1.60 -1.59
C CYS A 119 -6.58 2.64 -2.70
N GLN A 120 -6.33 3.91 -2.38
CA GLN A 120 -6.33 4.99 -3.37
C GLN A 120 -5.24 4.79 -4.42
N VAL A 121 -4.03 4.41 -3.99
CA VAL A 121 -2.93 4.16 -4.92
C VAL A 121 -3.29 3.01 -5.87
N ILE A 122 -3.78 1.89 -5.34
CA ILE A 122 -4.15 0.73 -6.17
C ILE A 122 -5.26 1.12 -7.14
N SER A 123 -6.28 1.82 -6.65
CA SER A 123 -7.44 2.18 -7.46
C SER A 123 -7.12 3.23 -8.54
N SER A 124 -6.00 3.93 -8.42
CA SER A 124 -5.55 4.88 -9.44
C SER A 124 -5.00 4.19 -10.69
N HIS A 125 -4.77 2.87 -10.63
CA HIS A 125 -4.29 2.09 -11.77
C HIS A 125 -5.45 1.35 -12.42
N PRO A 126 -5.90 1.76 -13.62
CA PRO A 126 -7.13 1.23 -14.23
C PRO A 126 -7.13 -0.27 -14.47
N ARG A 127 -5.96 -0.89 -14.68
CA ARG A 127 -5.91 -2.33 -14.93
C ARG A 127 -6.09 -3.18 -13.67
N PHE A 128 -6.05 -2.56 -12.49
CA PHE A 128 -6.25 -3.27 -11.21
C PHE A 128 -7.71 -3.17 -10.78
N THR A 129 -8.28 -4.31 -10.41
CA THR A 129 -9.57 -4.38 -9.71
C THR A 129 -9.27 -4.83 -8.29
N LEU A 130 -9.48 -3.94 -7.33
CA LEU A 130 -9.26 -4.23 -5.91
C LEU A 130 -10.54 -4.83 -5.31
N GLU A 131 -10.39 -5.98 -4.69
CA GLU A 131 -11.48 -6.71 -4.05
C GLU A 131 -11.16 -6.90 -2.57
N LEU A 132 -11.91 -6.21 -1.71
CA LEU A 132 -11.75 -6.31 -0.25
C LEU A 132 -12.68 -7.43 0.26
N ALA A 133 -12.11 -8.42 0.91
CA ALA A 133 -12.86 -9.59 1.34
C ALA A 133 -12.69 -9.93 2.81
#